data_1f9ff6717034e149d59a2f3c4ea75828
#
_entry.id   1f9ff6717034e149d59a2f3c4ea75828
#
_cell.length_a   1.000
_cell.length_b   1.000
_cell.length_c   1.000
_cell.angle_alpha   90.00
_cell.angle_beta   90.00
_cell.angle_gamma   90.00
#
_symmetry.space_group_name_H-M   'P 1'
#
loop_
_entity.id
_entity.type
_entity.pdbx_description
1 polymer ?
#
loop_
_entity_poly.entity_id
_entity_poly.type
_entity_poly.pdbx_seq_one_letter_code
_entity_poly.pdbx_strand_id
1 'polypeptide(L)'
;MSFLARTVTPLLIALAAATPLKAESLDVRIGYLQWLPDQGPVLSNVIPEPEDAGLRGAELAINDNSTTGKFLGQTYSLQSDVADSEEAAIAAFDAMRENGLDLFVVNAPASTLKTLTEKAGDNTLIFNAGAEDDALRTGQCHVNLIHTIPSYSMLTDALGQWLNQRRWDEVFLITGPTEADRNWANAFRRSARRFGLEIVEDKPWTFDADLRRTASKELPLFTQARDYDTVVVADVRGDFGEYVPFNTWLPRPVVGTQGMSPVTWHRVVESWGAAQLQNRFHELANRDMNSEDYAAWAAIRAIGTAVTDLNSANATEIRNFLFSDKFQLAAFKGRKVTFRDWNGQMRQPIPMVHPRGLVATAPFEGFLHPNTELDTLGFDQPESECRNNG
;
A
#
# COMPACT_ATOMS: atom_id res chain seq x y z
N MET A 1 -78.62 53.42 27.96
CA MET A 1 -78.24 52.53 26.87
C MET A 1 -76.85 52.97 26.44
N SER A 2 -75.84 52.24 26.91
CA SER A 2 -74.44 52.58 26.73
C SER A 2 -73.83 51.52 25.76
N PHE A 3 -73.33 51.97 24.61
CA PHE A 3 -72.64 51.10 23.63
C PHE A 3 -71.13 51.13 23.90
N LEU A 4 -70.62 49.99 24.32
CA LEU A 4 -69.16 49.75 24.37
C LEU A 4 -68.63 49.34 22.99
N ALA A 5 -67.83 50.22 22.40
CA ALA A 5 -67.04 49.90 21.20
C ALA A 5 -65.78 49.03 21.58
N ARG A 6 -65.69 47.80 21.07
CA ARG A 6 -64.52 46.94 21.17
C ARG A 6 -63.61 47.29 20.01
N THR A 7 -62.46 47.84 20.32
CA THR A 7 -61.34 48.02 19.37
C THR A 7 -60.58 46.65 19.24
N VAL A 8 -60.56 46.08 18.04
CA VAL A 8 -59.78 44.93 17.64
C VAL A 8 -58.46 45.43 17.08
N THR A 9 -57.34 45.15 17.80
CA THR A 9 -55.96 45.45 17.35
C THR A 9 -55.51 44.32 16.47
N PRO A 10 -55.05 44.50 15.23
CA PRO A 10 -54.49 43.42 14.41
C PRO A 10 -53.05 43.13 14.87
N LEU A 11 -52.80 41.90 15.25
CA LEU A 11 -51.47 41.36 15.56
C LEU A 11 -50.75 41.05 14.22
N LEU A 12 -49.81 41.90 13.81
CA LEU A 12 -48.91 41.63 12.67
C LEU A 12 -47.89 40.55 13.09
N ILE A 13 -48.09 39.33 12.60
CA ILE A 13 -47.07 38.26 12.69
C ILE A 13 -46.04 38.53 11.58
N ALA A 14 -44.83 39.02 11.97
CA ALA A 14 -43.69 39.11 11.08
C ALA A 14 -43.12 37.70 10.83
N LEU A 15 -43.39 37.14 9.66
CA LEU A 15 -42.79 35.91 9.18
C LEU A 15 -41.32 36.22 8.86
N ALA A 16 -40.39 35.93 9.78
CA ALA A 16 -38.98 35.99 9.50
C ALA A 16 -38.64 34.87 8.48
N ALA A 17 -38.36 35.24 7.25
CA ALA A 17 -37.83 34.35 6.22
C ALA A 17 -36.42 33.86 6.69
N ALA A 18 -36.37 32.68 7.26
CA ALA A 18 -35.09 31.99 7.50
C ALA A 18 -34.48 31.69 6.13
N THR A 19 -33.50 32.47 5.70
CA THR A 19 -32.64 32.12 4.59
C THR A 19 -31.94 30.82 4.97
N PRO A 20 -32.00 29.75 4.17
CA PRO A 20 -31.23 28.57 4.46
C PRO A 20 -29.76 28.95 4.45
N LEU A 21 -29.08 28.87 5.58
CA LEU A 21 -27.61 28.86 5.63
C LEU A 21 -27.20 27.69 4.77
N LYS A 22 -26.69 27.96 3.58
CA LYS A 22 -26.01 26.98 2.76
C LYS A 22 -24.73 26.62 3.56
N ALA A 23 -24.71 25.46 4.18
CA ALA A 23 -23.46 24.96 4.82
C ALA A 23 -22.39 25.00 3.73
N GLU A 24 -21.29 25.71 4.00
CA GLU A 24 -20.14 25.75 3.11
C GLU A 24 -19.64 24.32 2.94
N SER A 25 -19.63 23.80 1.71
CA SER A 25 -19.18 22.45 1.44
C SER A 25 -17.67 22.40 1.65
N LEU A 26 -17.20 21.42 2.43
CA LEU A 26 -15.76 21.16 2.62
C LEU A 26 -15.20 20.55 1.33
N ASP A 27 -14.29 21.26 0.66
CA ASP A 27 -13.65 20.79 -0.57
C ASP A 27 -12.32 20.08 -0.24
N VAL A 28 -12.24 18.81 -0.59
CA VAL A 28 -11.08 17.92 -0.33
C VAL A 28 -10.43 17.60 -1.67
N ARG A 29 -9.31 18.27 -1.96
CA ARG A 29 -8.56 18.12 -3.19
C ARG A 29 -7.32 17.25 -2.94
N ILE A 30 -7.16 16.20 -3.73
CA ILE A 30 -6.06 15.24 -3.57
C ILE A 30 -5.29 15.18 -4.89
N GLY A 31 -3.96 15.27 -4.81
CA GLY A 31 -3.05 15.02 -5.91
C GLY A 31 -2.71 13.53 -5.99
N TYR A 32 -2.78 12.94 -7.17
CA TYR A 32 -2.18 11.64 -7.46
C TYR A 32 -1.02 11.84 -8.43
N LEU A 33 0.15 11.32 -8.08
CA LEU A 33 1.35 11.41 -8.90
C LEU A 33 1.95 10.03 -9.10
N GLN A 34 2.21 9.69 -10.35
CA GLN A 34 2.89 8.46 -10.71
C GLN A 34 4.05 8.73 -11.63
N TRP A 35 5.19 8.13 -11.32
CA TRP A 35 6.30 7.97 -12.24
C TRP A 35 7.02 6.66 -11.96
N LEU A 36 7.16 5.84 -12.98
CA LEU A 36 7.87 4.58 -12.91
C LEU A 36 8.93 4.55 -14.01
N PRO A 37 10.21 4.31 -13.66
CA PRO A 37 11.27 4.24 -14.65
C PRO A 37 11.02 3.10 -15.64
N ASP A 38 11.29 3.37 -16.93
CA ASP A 38 11.28 2.32 -17.94
C ASP A 38 12.37 1.29 -17.63
N GLN A 39 11.96 0.07 -17.36
CA GLN A 39 12.85 -1.05 -17.06
C GLN A 39 13.11 -1.94 -18.30
N GLY A 40 12.65 -1.50 -19.47
CA GLY A 40 12.70 -2.29 -20.69
C GLY A 40 11.74 -3.49 -20.70
N PRO A 41 11.81 -4.37 -21.71
CA PRO A 41 10.89 -5.49 -21.85
C PRO A 41 11.08 -6.52 -20.73
N VAL A 42 9.98 -7.06 -20.22
CA VAL A 42 10.02 -8.21 -19.30
C VAL A 42 10.52 -9.45 -20.05
N LEU A 43 11.46 -10.18 -19.44
CA LEU A 43 12.12 -11.33 -20.09
C LEU A 43 11.33 -12.64 -19.95
N SER A 44 10.23 -12.61 -19.22
CA SER A 44 9.36 -13.77 -18.96
C SER A 44 7.99 -13.64 -19.64
N ASN A 45 7.08 -14.59 -19.41
CA ASN A 45 5.68 -14.49 -19.85
C ASN A 45 4.77 -13.85 -18.79
N VAL A 46 5.31 -13.31 -17.71
CA VAL A 46 4.56 -12.57 -16.72
C VAL A 46 3.90 -11.37 -17.40
N ILE A 47 2.63 -11.14 -17.12
CA ILE A 47 1.90 -9.98 -17.62
C ILE A 47 2.49 -8.75 -16.93
N PRO A 48 2.98 -7.76 -17.70
CA PRO A 48 3.50 -6.52 -17.11
C PRO A 48 2.45 -5.82 -16.23
N GLU A 49 2.93 -5.08 -15.23
CA GLU A 49 2.06 -4.22 -14.44
C GLU A 49 1.34 -3.21 -15.35
N PRO A 50 0.04 -2.95 -15.10
CA PRO A 50 -0.72 -1.98 -15.88
C PRO A 50 -0.14 -0.57 -15.73
N GLU A 51 -0.09 0.20 -16.82
CA GLU A 51 0.38 1.59 -16.79
C GLU A 51 -0.46 2.50 -15.87
N ASP A 52 -1.71 2.13 -15.60
CA ASP A 52 -2.63 2.82 -14.70
C ASP A 52 -2.70 2.22 -13.28
N ALA A 53 -1.72 1.36 -12.91
CA ALA A 53 -1.63 0.78 -11.58
C ALA A 53 -1.51 1.88 -10.51
N GLY A 54 -2.34 1.79 -9.47
CA GLY A 54 -2.47 2.83 -8.44
C GLY A 54 -3.48 3.93 -8.78
N LEU A 55 -3.47 4.47 -10.01
CA LEU A 55 -4.42 5.53 -10.41
C LEU A 55 -5.87 5.06 -10.31
N ARG A 56 -6.18 3.85 -10.80
CA ARG A 56 -7.55 3.32 -10.73
C ARG A 56 -8.00 3.04 -9.31
N GLY A 57 -7.08 2.66 -8.43
CA GLY A 57 -7.35 2.54 -7.00
C GLY A 57 -7.70 3.88 -6.36
N ALA A 58 -6.96 4.94 -6.72
CA ALA A 58 -7.23 6.30 -6.28
C ALA A 58 -8.61 6.79 -6.75
N GLU A 59 -8.96 6.61 -8.02
CA GLU A 59 -10.27 6.98 -8.59
C GLU A 59 -11.42 6.25 -7.89
N LEU A 60 -11.27 4.95 -7.61
CA LEU A 60 -12.27 4.17 -6.88
C LEU A 60 -12.50 4.75 -5.48
N ALA A 61 -11.43 5.11 -4.78
CA ALA A 61 -11.52 5.65 -3.43
C ALA A 61 -12.16 7.05 -3.40
N ILE A 62 -11.94 7.90 -4.39
CA ILE A 62 -12.64 9.17 -4.56
C ILE A 62 -14.17 8.93 -4.73
N ASN A 63 -14.55 7.94 -5.53
CA ASN A 63 -15.96 7.58 -5.71
C ASN A 63 -16.58 7.08 -4.39
N ASP A 64 -15.82 6.26 -3.64
CA ASP A 64 -16.22 5.75 -2.32
C ASP A 64 -16.43 6.90 -1.31
N ASN A 65 -15.47 7.82 -1.21
CA ASN A 65 -15.54 8.97 -0.31
C ASN A 65 -16.67 9.92 -0.71
N SER A 66 -16.85 10.18 -2.02
CA SER A 66 -17.90 11.04 -2.54
C SER A 66 -19.31 10.52 -2.25
N THR A 67 -19.47 9.18 -2.18
CA THR A 67 -20.76 8.56 -1.85
C THR A 67 -21.21 8.94 -0.45
N THR A 68 -20.32 8.94 0.54
CA THR A 68 -20.62 9.38 1.91
C THR A 68 -20.59 10.91 2.03
N GLY A 69 -19.64 11.55 1.37
CA GLY A 69 -19.41 13.00 1.42
C GLY A 69 -20.63 13.83 1.00
N LYS A 70 -21.43 13.35 0.04
CA LYS A 70 -22.67 14.01 -0.39
C LYS A 70 -23.65 14.28 0.77
N PHE A 71 -23.67 13.41 1.77
CA PHE A 71 -24.55 13.56 2.93
C PHE A 71 -23.93 14.41 4.04
N LEU A 72 -22.60 14.59 4.01
CA LEU A 72 -21.83 15.33 5.01
C LEU A 72 -21.42 16.74 4.54
N GLY A 73 -21.82 17.15 3.35
CA GLY A 73 -21.39 18.43 2.75
C GLY A 73 -19.89 18.42 2.39
N GLN A 74 -19.34 17.27 2.02
CA GLN A 74 -17.95 17.10 1.61
C GLN A 74 -17.89 16.79 0.12
N THR A 75 -16.98 17.45 -0.60
CA THR A 75 -16.71 17.21 -2.02
C THR A 75 -15.28 16.70 -2.17
N TYR A 76 -15.10 15.59 -2.88
CA TYR A 76 -13.79 14.99 -3.13
C TYR A 76 -13.43 15.10 -4.60
N SER A 77 -12.21 15.55 -4.88
CA SER A 77 -11.67 15.62 -6.23
C SER A 77 -10.24 15.09 -6.30
N LEU A 78 -9.89 14.50 -7.45
CA LEU A 78 -8.56 13.99 -7.75
C LEU A 78 -7.96 14.80 -8.90
N GLN A 79 -6.77 15.34 -8.68
CA GLN A 79 -5.91 15.84 -9.75
C GLN A 79 -4.78 14.85 -9.95
N SER A 80 -4.73 14.19 -11.11
CA SER A 80 -3.76 13.14 -11.38
C SER A 80 -2.77 13.54 -12.46
N ASP A 81 -1.53 13.07 -12.31
CA ASP A 81 -0.48 13.15 -13.31
C ASP A 81 0.29 11.82 -13.35
N VAL A 82 0.48 11.26 -14.55
CA VAL A 82 1.31 10.10 -14.84
C VAL A 82 2.47 10.60 -15.69
N ALA A 83 3.59 10.84 -15.05
CA ALA A 83 4.76 11.46 -15.65
C ALA A 83 5.61 10.44 -16.44
N ASP A 84 6.26 10.89 -17.47
CA ASP A 84 7.18 10.11 -18.31
C ASP A 84 8.65 10.20 -17.86
N SER A 85 8.94 11.07 -16.90
CA SER A 85 10.28 11.24 -16.32
C SER A 85 10.21 11.71 -14.86
N GLU A 86 11.31 11.58 -14.13
CA GLU A 86 11.40 12.06 -12.74
C GLU A 86 11.26 13.59 -12.68
N GLU A 87 11.88 14.29 -13.62
CA GLU A 87 11.80 15.75 -13.71
C GLU A 87 10.36 16.22 -13.98
N ALA A 88 9.64 15.52 -14.86
CA ALA A 88 8.23 15.82 -15.14
C ALA A 88 7.35 15.57 -13.88
N ALA A 89 7.61 14.48 -13.16
CA ALA A 89 6.90 14.19 -11.90
C ALA A 89 7.14 15.28 -10.85
N ILE A 90 8.37 15.73 -10.68
CA ILE A 90 8.71 16.81 -9.75
C ILE A 90 8.04 18.12 -10.17
N ALA A 91 8.04 18.44 -11.47
CA ALA A 91 7.38 19.65 -11.97
C ALA A 91 5.85 19.60 -11.79
N ALA A 92 5.23 18.45 -12.03
CA ALA A 92 3.80 18.25 -11.79
C ALA A 92 3.45 18.41 -10.30
N PHE A 93 4.27 17.87 -9.41
CA PHE A 93 4.10 18.04 -7.97
C PHE A 93 4.17 19.52 -7.55
N ASP A 94 5.18 20.25 -8.02
CA ASP A 94 5.35 21.68 -7.73
C ASP A 94 4.13 22.48 -8.24
N ALA A 95 3.68 22.21 -9.47
CA ALA A 95 2.50 22.86 -10.04
C ALA A 95 1.21 22.57 -9.25
N MET A 96 1.01 21.33 -8.81
CA MET A 96 -0.15 20.98 -7.96
C MET A 96 -0.09 21.71 -6.62
N ARG A 97 1.08 21.82 -6.00
CA ARG A 97 1.27 22.56 -4.74
C ARG A 97 1.03 24.06 -4.92
N GLU A 98 1.54 24.67 -5.98
CA GLU A 98 1.26 26.09 -6.32
C GLU A 98 -0.25 26.36 -6.50
N ASN A 99 -1.01 25.35 -6.94
CA ASN A 99 -2.46 25.37 -7.00
C ASN A 99 -3.14 25.08 -5.66
N GLY A 100 -2.37 24.97 -4.55
CA GLY A 100 -2.85 24.80 -3.19
C GLY A 100 -3.30 23.37 -2.84
N LEU A 101 -2.70 22.35 -3.43
CA LEU A 101 -2.87 20.96 -2.98
C LEU A 101 -1.83 20.63 -1.92
N ASP A 102 -2.29 20.08 -0.80
CA ASP A 102 -1.45 19.67 0.33
C ASP A 102 -1.60 18.19 0.71
N LEU A 103 -2.46 17.45 0.00
CA LEU A 103 -2.69 16.01 0.18
C LEU A 103 -2.31 15.29 -1.10
N PHE A 104 -1.34 14.37 -1.01
CA PHE A 104 -0.83 13.64 -2.16
C PHE A 104 -0.81 12.13 -1.94
N VAL A 105 -1.09 11.38 -3.00
CA VAL A 105 -0.82 9.95 -3.10
C VAL A 105 0.18 9.74 -4.23
N VAL A 106 1.30 9.10 -3.93
CA VAL A 106 2.42 8.99 -4.86
C VAL A 106 2.79 7.53 -5.08
N ASN A 107 2.87 7.14 -6.34
CA ASN A 107 3.42 5.87 -6.82
C ASN A 107 4.70 6.16 -7.61
N ALA A 108 5.84 6.13 -6.94
CA ALA A 108 7.15 6.46 -7.51
C ALA A 108 8.27 5.74 -6.75
N PRO A 109 9.49 5.65 -7.31
CA PRO A 109 10.66 5.12 -6.61
C PRO A 109 11.00 5.87 -5.32
N ALA A 110 11.71 5.18 -4.41
CA ALA A 110 12.11 5.73 -3.13
C ALA A 110 12.93 7.03 -3.25
N SER A 111 13.80 7.14 -4.25
CA SER A 111 14.59 8.36 -4.53
C SER A 111 13.70 9.57 -4.85
N THR A 112 12.72 9.38 -5.71
CA THR A 112 11.75 10.41 -6.08
C THR A 112 10.89 10.82 -4.90
N LEU A 113 10.37 9.85 -4.13
CA LEU A 113 9.62 10.13 -2.90
C LEU A 113 10.42 10.98 -1.92
N LYS A 114 11.71 10.68 -1.74
CA LYS A 114 12.60 11.49 -0.90
C LYS A 114 12.67 12.92 -1.41
N THR A 115 12.92 13.12 -2.70
CA THR A 115 12.96 14.46 -3.32
C THR A 115 11.65 15.21 -3.12
N LEU A 116 10.50 14.56 -3.34
CA LEU A 116 9.20 15.19 -3.16
C LEU A 116 8.93 15.56 -1.71
N THR A 117 9.29 14.72 -0.75
CA THR A 117 9.10 15.01 0.68
C THR A 117 9.99 16.14 1.19
N GLU A 118 11.23 16.23 0.72
CA GLU A 118 12.14 17.34 1.02
C GLU A 118 11.63 18.69 0.46
N LYS A 119 10.98 18.66 -0.72
CA LYS A 119 10.37 19.86 -1.34
C LYS A 119 9.02 20.23 -0.70
N ALA A 120 8.30 19.27 -0.17
CA ALA A 120 6.92 19.43 0.29
C ALA A 120 6.80 20.37 1.50
N GLY A 121 7.76 20.33 2.44
CA GLY A 121 7.65 21.01 3.73
C GLY A 121 6.60 20.38 4.65
N ASP A 122 6.47 20.92 5.85
CA ASP A 122 5.71 20.30 6.95
C ASP A 122 4.18 20.33 6.76
N ASN A 123 3.67 21.21 5.90
CA ASN A 123 2.23 21.40 5.69
C ASN A 123 1.65 20.49 4.59
N THR A 124 2.46 19.71 3.92
CA THR A 124 2.02 18.80 2.87
C THR A 124 2.13 17.37 3.35
N LEU A 125 1.10 16.56 3.13
CA LEU A 125 1.07 15.16 3.51
C LEU A 125 1.14 14.28 2.26
N ILE A 126 2.12 13.39 2.22
CA ILE A 126 2.38 12.48 1.11
C ILE A 126 2.15 11.04 1.56
N PHE A 127 1.31 10.32 0.83
CA PHE A 127 1.10 8.89 0.99
C PHE A 127 1.89 8.13 -0.08
N ASN A 128 2.83 7.32 0.34
CA ASN A 128 3.56 6.38 -0.50
C ASN A 128 2.70 5.15 -0.78
N ALA A 129 2.32 4.96 -2.03
CA ALA A 129 1.52 3.83 -2.52
C ALA A 129 2.30 2.86 -3.42
N GLY A 130 3.62 3.07 -3.63
CA GLY A 130 4.43 2.26 -4.55
C GLY A 130 5.77 1.75 -4.00
N ALA A 131 6.58 2.60 -3.35
CA ALA A 131 7.91 2.18 -2.90
C ALA A 131 7.88 1.31 -1.65
N GLU A 132 8.37 0.08 -1.76
CA GLU A 132 8.43 -0.93 -0.70
C GLU A 132 9.77 -0.92 0.06
N ASP A 133 10.67 0.01 -0.24
CA ASP A 133 12.02 0.09 0.31
C ASP A 133 12.01 0.29 1.82
N ASP A 134 12.71 -0.59 2.54
CA ASP A 134 12.83 -0.53 3.99
C ASP A 134 13.52 0.76 4.48
N ALA A 135 14.43 1.32 3.69
CA ALA A 135 15.15 2.53 4.04
C ALA A 135 14.23 3.71 4.39
N LEU A 136 13.09 3.84 3.69
CA LEU A 136 12.07 4.87 3.96
C LEU A 136 11.38 4.70 5.33
N ARG A 137 11.51 3.54 5.99
CA ARG A 137 10.88 3.19 7.27
C ARG A 137 11.89 3.05 8.41
N THR A 138 13.20 3.12 8.10
CA THR A 138 14.26 2.86 9.09
C THR A 138 15.20 4.04 9.32
N GLY A 139 15.66 4.73 8.28
CA GLY A 139 16.65 5.81 8.41
C GLY A 139 16.40 7.01 7.50
N GLN A 140 15.57 6.86 6.46
CA GLN A 140 15.21 7.95 5.53
C GLN A 140 13.76 8.39 5.71
N CYS A 141 13.37 8.59 6.95
CA CYS A 141 11.99 8.91 7.31
C CYS A 141 11.74 10.41 7.20
N HIS A 142 10.51 10.76 6.83
CA HIS A 142 10.03 12.13 6.85
C HIS A 142 8.70 12.19 7.60
N VAL A 143 8.53 13.22 8.42
CA VAL A 143 7.33 13.40 9.26
C VAL A 143 6.04 13.52 8.44
N ASN A 144 6.14 13.98 7.20
CA ASN A 144 5.03 14.18 6.27
C ASN A 144 4.85 13.02 5.27
N LEU A 145 5.59 11.90 5.44
CA LEU A 145 5.51 10.73 4.58
C LEU A 145 4.84 9.58 5.32
N ILE A 146 3.72 9.11 4.78
CA ILE A 146 2.93 7.98 5.29
C ILE A 146 2.95 6.86 4.25
N HIS A 147 3.03 5.60 4.69
CA HIS A 147 3.15 4.46 3.78
C HIS A 147 1.92 3.56 3.87
N THR A 148 1.19 3.42 2.77
CA THR A 148 0.07 2.49 2.63
C THR A 148 0.45 1.19 1.95
N ILE A 149 1.50 1.20 1.15
CA ILE A 149 2.15 -0.02 0.65
C ILE A 149 3.02 -0.63 1.76
N PRO A 150 3.03 -1.96 2.00
CA PRO A 150 3.96 -2.59 2.94
C PRO A 150 5.41 -2.46 2.48
N SER A 151 6.36 -2.62 3.41
CA SER A 151 7.76 -2.70 3.06
C SER A 151 8.17 -4.13 2.70
N TYR A 152 9.31 -4.29 2.03
CA TYR A 152 9.90 -5.61 1.76
C TYR A 152 10.03 -6.44 3.05
N SER A 153 10.45 -5.83 4.16
CA SER A 153 10.54 -6.53 5.45
C SER A 153 9.18 -6.98 5.98
N MET A 154 8.09 -6.26 5.72
CA MET A 154 6.75 -6.73 6.11
C MET A 154 6.33 -7.96 5.30
N LEU A 155 6.59 -7.95 4.01
CA LEU A 155 6.29 -9.07 3.11
C LEU A 155 7.13 -10.31 3.46
N THR A 156 8.42 -10.12 3.64
CA THR A 156 9.34 -11.22 3.95
C THR A 156 9.18 -11.76 5.38
N ASP A 157 8.77 -10.93 6.35
CA ASP A 157 8.42 -11.38 7.71
C ASP A 157 7.14 -12.25 7.67
N ALA A 158 6.15 -11.87 6.87
CA ALA A 158 4.96 -12.71 6.67
C ALA A 158 5.34 -14.08 6.10
N LEU A 159 6.22 -14.11 5.11
CA LEU A 159 6.74 -15.34 4.53
C LEU A 159 7.54 -16.14 5.55
N GLY A 160 8.46 -15.50 6.30
CA GLY A 160 9.31 -16.14 7.31
C GLY A 160 8.51 -16.79 8.43
N GLN A 161 7.49 -16.11 8.94
CA GLN A 161 6.56 -16.67 9.93
C GLN A 161 5.85 -17.92 9.39
N TRP A 162 5.37 -17.86 8.14
CA TRP A 162 4.67 -18.98 7.54
C TRP A 162 5.59 -20.19 7.31
N LEU A 163 6.82 -19.98 6.84
CA LEU A 163 7.82 -21.03 6.64
C LEU A 163 8.17 -21.71 7.97
N ASN A 164 8.44 -20.94 9.02
CA ASN A 164 8.70 -21.47 10.36
C ASN A 164 7.50 -22.29 10.87
N GLN A 165 6.27 -21.81 10.72
CA GLN A 165 5.07 -22.53 11.15
C GLN A 165 4.91 -23.87 10.40
N ARG A 166 5.36 -23.95 9.16
CA ARG A 166 5.37 -25.17 8.35
C ARG A 166 6.55 -26.09 8.63
N ARG A 167 7.55 -25.61 9.40
CA ARG A 167 8.82 -26.28 9.60
C ARG A 167 9.56 -26.52 8.28
N TRP A 168 9.49 -25.56 7.38
CA TRP A 168 10.27 -25.46 6.16
C TRP A 168 11.44 -24.53 6.45
N ASP A 169 12.37 -25.05 7.26
CA ASP A 169 13.40 -24.23 7.90
C ASP A 169 14.67 -24.13 7.03
N GLU A 170 14.87 -25.05 6.10
CA GLU A 170 16.01 -25.09 5.17
C GLU A 170 15.62 -24.49 3.82
N VAL A 171 16.25 -23.37 3.47
CA VAL A 171 15.86 -22.53 2.33
C VAL A 171 16.97 -22.42 1.29
N PHE A 172 16.62 -22.62 0.03
CA PHE A 172 17.45 -22.24 -1.12
C PHE A 172 17.01 -20.86 -1.61
N LEU A 173 17.86 -19.84 -1.51
CA LEU A 173 17.56 -18.47 -1.94
C LEU A 173 18.13 -18.18 -3.34
N ILE A 174 17.30 -17.64 -4.24
CA ILE A 174 17.68 -17.12 -5.56
C ILE A 174 17.47 -15.61 -5.55
N THR A 175 18.53 -14.85 -5.82
CA THR A 175 18.48 -13.38 -5.87
C THR A 175 18.67 -12.90 -7.31
N GLY A 176 17.70 -12.17 -7.85
CA GLY A 176 17.75 -11.55 -9.17
C GLY A 176 18.80 -10.42 -9.28
N PRO A 177 19.03 -9.93 -10.51
CA PRO A 177 20.13 -9.00 -10.78
C PRO A 177 19.80 -7.54 -10.46
N THR A 178 18.52 -7.17 -10.26
CA THR A 178 18.13 -5.77 -10.04
C THR A 178 18.41 -5.30 -8.61
N GLU A 179 18.36 -4.00 -8.38
CA GLU A 179 18.48 -3.46 -7.04
C GLU A 179 17.28 -3.85 -6.18
N ALA A 180 16.07 -3.82 -6.74
CA ALA A 180 14.86 -4.23 -6.06
C ALA A 180 14.92 -5.70 -5.60
N ASP A 181 15.45 -6.61 -6.44
CA ASP A 181 15.65 -8.02 -6.09
C ASP A 181 16.62 -8.18 -4.92
N ARG A 182 17.73 -7.43 -4.95
CA ARG A 182 18.70 -7.44 -3.85
C ARG A 182 18.13 -6.89 -2.55
N ASN A 183 17.32 -5.82 -2.63
CA ASN A 183 16.65 -5.23 -1.46
C ASN A 183 15.65 -6.21 -0.87
N TRP A 184 14.83 -6.85 -1.71
CA TRP A 184 13.90 -7.90 -1.28
C TRP A 184 14.63 -9.09 -0.64
N ALA A 185 15.69 -9.59 -1.29
CA ALA A 185 16.50 -10.69 -0.76
C ALA A 185 17.18 -10.33 0.57
N ASN A 186 17.65 -9.09 0.74
CA ASN A 186 18.22 -8.62 2.01
C ASN A 186 17.17 -8.58 3.12
N ALA A 187 15.95 -8.12 2.81
CA ALA A 187 14.82 -8.18 3.73
C ALA A 187 14.50 -9.64 4.11
N PHE A 188 14.50 -10.57 3.15
CA PHE A 188 14.30 -11.99 3.44
C PHE A 188 15.43 -12.58 4.30
N ARG A 189 16.71 -12.25 4.06
CA ARG A 189 17.83 -12.67 4.91
C ARG A 189 17.67 -12.18 6.36
N ARG A 190 17.12 -10.96 6.54
CA ARG A 190 16.76 -10.46 7.88
C ARG A 190 15.65 -11.31 8.49
N SER A 191 14.57 -11.56 7.76
CA SER A 191 13.45 -12.38 8.22
C SER A 191 13.87 -13.81 8.54
N ALA A 192 14.74 -14.41 7.72
CA ALA A 192 15.28 -15.75 7.97
C ALA A 192 15.97 -15.82 9.32
N ARG A 193 16.87 -14.87 9.63
CA ARG A 193 17.53 -14.80 10.96
C ARG A 193 16.51 -14.60 12.10
N ARG A 194 15.51 -13.74 11.87
CA ARG A 194 14.49 -13.42 12.88
C ARG A 194 13.62 -14.63 13.23
N PHE A 195 13.27 -15.43 12.26
CA PHE A 195 12.35 -16.56 12.41
C PHE A 195 13.05 -17.93 12.43
N GLY A 196 14.39 -17.95 12.55
CA GLY A 196 15.16 -19.19 12.73
C GLY A 196 15.22 -20.08 11.50
N LEU A 197 15.17 -19.50 10.28
CA LEU A 197 15.35 -20.23 9.02
C LEU A 197 16.85 -20.29 8.66
N GLU A 198 17.28 -21.41 8.11
CA GLU A 198 18.64 -21.60 7.58
C GLU A 198 18.64 -21.41 6.06
N ILE A 199 19.39 -20.44 5.56
CA ILE A 199 19.64 -20.31 4.12
C ILE A 199 20.80 -21.27 3.79
N VAL A 200 20.44 -22.44 3.27
CA VAL A 200 21.41 -23.52 2.95
C VAL A 200 22.22 -23.23 1.71
N GLU A 201 21.66 -22.42 0.81
CA GLU A 201 22.29 -21.95 -0.41
C GLU A 201 21.74 -20.58 -0.76
N ASP A 202 22.61 -19.68 -1.20
CA ASP A 202 22.28 -18.31 -1.59
C ASP A 202 22.95 -18.01 -2.92
N LYS A 203 22.19 -18.08 -4.01
CA LYS A 203 22.71 -17.93 -5.37
C LYS A 203 22.17 -16.68 -6.06
N PRO A 204 23.09 -15.84 -6.59
CA PRO A 204 22.67 -14.81 -7.53
C PRO A 204 22.22 -15.44 -8.85
N TRP A 205 21.18 -14.85 -9.45
CA TRP A 205 20.75 -15.23 -10.78
C TRP A 205 21.79 -14.82 -11.81
N THR A 206 22.25 -15.76 -12.61
CA THR A 206 23.36 -15.57 -13.54
C THR A 206 22.98 -15.71 -15.01
N PHE A 207 21.73 -16.06 -15.29
CA PHE A 207 21.26 -16.17 -16.68
C PHE A 207 20.82 -14.81 -17.18
N ASP A 208 21.31 -14.44 -18.35
CA ASP A 208 21.00 -13.19 -19.06
C ASP A 208 20.08 -13.41 -20.28
N ALA A 209 19.73 -14.67 -20.53
CA ALA A 209 18.98 -15.09 -21.70
C ALA A 209 17.55 -15.54 -21.34
N ASP A 210 16.70 -15.49 -22.35
CA ASP A 210 15.34 -16.04 -22.30
C ASP A 210 15.32 -17.54 -22.01
N LEU A 211 14.83 -17.90 -20.82
CA LEU A 211 14.75 -19.29 -20.36
C LEU A 211 13.55 -20.08 -20.91
N ARG A 212 12.68 -19.51 -21.69
CA ARG A 212 11.49 -20.18 -22.22
C ARG A 212 11.74 -21.57 -22.83
N ARG A 213 12.95 -21.77 -23.36
CA ARG A 213 13.35 -23.05 -24.02
C ARG A 213 14.29 -23.89 -23.19
N THR A 214 15.01 -23.32 -22.25
CA THR A 214 16.15 -23.97 -21.56
C THR A 214 15.89 -24.23 -20.08
N ALA A 215 14.86 -23.58 -19.47
CA ALA A 215 14.55 -23.69 -18.06
C ALA A 215 14.55 -25.12 -17.52
N SER A 216 13.93 -26.05 -18.24
CA SER A 216 13.83 -27.47 -17.82
C SER A 216 15.19 -28.21 -17.76
N LYS A 217 16.24 -27.66 -18.37
CA LYS A 217 17.60 -28.24 -18.36
C LYS A 217 18.54 -27.50 -17.41
N GLU A 218 18.43 -26.18 -17.39
CA GLU A 218 19.36 -25.33 -16.69
C GLU A 218 18.98 -25.15 -15.21
N LEU A 219 17.70 -24.97 -14.90
CA LEU A 219 17.23 -24.78 -13.54
C LEU A 219 17.48 -25.94 -12.60
N PRO A 220 17.30 -27.23 -13.00
CA PRO A 220 17.67 -28.34 -12.13
C PRO A 220 19.16 -28.32 -11.73
N LEU A 221 20.06 -27.98 -12.65
CA LEU A 221 21.49 -27.88 -12.36
C LEU A 221 21.79 -26.64 -11.48
N PHE A 222 21.15 -25.53 -11.75
CA PHE A 222 21.32 -24.31 -10.97
C PHE A 222 20.82 -24.47 -9.53
N THR A 223 19.72 -25.17 -9.32
CA THR A 223 19.11 -25.40 -7.99
C THR A 223 19.65 -26.65 -7.30
N GLN A 224 20.68 -27.29 -7.86
CA GLN A 224 21.34 -28.43 -7.21
C GLN A 224 22.15 -27.96 -6.00
N ALA A 225 21.77 -28.46 -4.82
CA ALA A 225 22.41 -28.20 -3.54
C ALA A 225 22.22 -29.41 -2.59
N ARG A 226 22.65 -29.28 -1.33
CA ARG A 226 22.21 -30.18 -0.26
C ARG A 226 20.70 -30.10 -0.12
N ASP A 227 20.08 -30.96 0.67
CA ASP A 227 18.60 -30.93 0.84
C ASP A 227 18.14 -29.57 1.36
N TYR A 228 16.96 -29.16 0.92
CA TYR A 228 16.27 -27.93 1.32
C TYR A 228 14.75 -28.16 1.26
N ASP A 229 14.00 -27.44 2.08
CA ASP A 229 12.53 -27.56 2.15
C ASP A 229 11.80 -26.73 1.10
N THR A 230 12.36 -25.58 0.73
CA THR A 230 11.73 -24.63 -0.17
C THR A 230 12.75 -23.82 -0.95
N VAL A 231 12.35 -23.32 -2.11
CA VAL A 231 13.09 -22.34 -2.89
C VAL A 231 12.43 -20.98 -2.74
N VAL A 232 13.20 -20.01 -2.26
CA VAL A 232 12.77 -18.60 -2.18
C VAL A 232 13.33 -17.83 -3.36
N VAL A 233 12.47 -17.15 -4.09
CA VAL A 233 12.82 -16.36 -5.27
C VAL A 233 12.65 -14.87 -4.96
N ALA A 234 13.69 -14.09 -5.21
CA ALA A 234 13.69 -12.65 -5.22
C ALA A 234 13.84 -12.16 -6.68
N ASP A 235 12.72 -11.96 -7.34
CA ASP A 235 12.56 -11.48 -8.70
C ASP A 235 11.36 -10.52 -8.74
N VAL A 236 11.58 -9.29 -8.27
CA VAL A 236 10.53 -8.27 -8.07
C VAL A 236 9.87 -7.90 -9.38
N ARG A 237 10.64 -7.86 -10.45
CA ARG A 237 10.16 -7.52 -11.79
C ARG A 237 9.48 -8.68 -12.51
N GLY A 238 9.72 -9.94 -12.11
CA GLY A 238 9.19 -11.13 -12.77
C GLY A 238 9.92 -11.52 -14.06
N ASP A 239 11.23 -11.27 -14.14
CA ASP A 239 12.01 -11.58 -15.34
C ASP A 239 12.29 -13.07 -15.52
N PHE A 240 12.38 -13.85 -14.45
CA PHE A 240 12.76 -15.27 -14.51
C PHE A 240 12.02 -16.17 -13.54
N GLY A 241 11.48 -15.62 -12.47
CA GLY A 241 10.96 -16.41 -11.34
C GLY A 241 9.82 -17.34 -11.71
N GLU A 242 9.04 -17.03 -12.75
CA GLU A 242 7.96 -17.91 -13.23
C GLU A 242 8.46 -19.26 -13.75
N TYR A 243 9.73 -19.35 -14.19
CA TYR A 243 10.33 -20.58 -14.70
C TYR A 243 10.83 -21.50 -13.60
N VAL A 244 11.01 -20.99 -12.38
CA VAL A 244 11.55 -21.76 -11.25
C VAL A 244 10.58 -22.85 -10.78
N PRO A 245 9.28 -22.61 -10.59
CA PRO A 245 8.31 -23.64 -10.24
C PRO A 245 8.36 -24.79 -11.22
N PHE A 246 8.39 -26.04 -10.71
CA PHE A 246 8.42 -27.29 -11.45
C PHE A 246 9.74 -27.62 -12.17
N ASN A 247 10.74 -26.73 -12.13
CA ASN A 247 12.05 -26.95 -12.76
C ASN A 247 13.22 -27.03 -11.75
N THR A 248 12.94 -27.10 -10.46
CA THR A 248 13.96 -27.24 -9.41
C THR A 248 14.52 -28.67 -9.36
N TRP A 249 15.78 -28.83 -8.91
CA TRP A 249 16.42 -30.15 -8.71
C TRP A 249 15.62 -31.06 -7.78
N LEU A 250 15.19 -30.54 -6.64
CA LEU A 250 14.28 -31.21 -5.74
C LEU A 250 12.82 -30.72 -6.00
N PRO A 251 11.80 -31.59 -5.92
CA PRO A 251 10.41 -31.19 -6.09
C PRO A 251 9.91 -30.45 -4.83
N ARG A 252 10.43 -29.27 -4.61
CA ARG A 252 10.12 -28.43 -3.44
C ARG A 252 9.23 -27.26 -3.84
N PRO A 253 8.41 -26.73 -2.91
CA PRO A 253 7.66 -25.50 -3.14
C PRO A 253 8.55 -24.32 -3.50
N VAL A 254 8.04 -23.46 -4.37
CA VAL A 254 8.65 -22.16 -4.70
C VAL A 254 7.81 -21.06 -4.09
N VAL A 255 8.46 -20.15 -3.39
CA VAL A 255 7.83 -19.05 -2.66
C VAL A 255 8.64 -17.76 -2.85
N GLY A 256 8.10 -16.64 -2.40
CA GLY A 256 8.78 -15.35 -2.50
C GLY A 256 8.05 -14.41 -3.44
N THR A 257 8.74 -13.82 -4.39
CA THR A 257 8.09 -12.99 -5.41
C THR A 257 7.30 -13.82 -6.44
N GLN A 258 7.59 -15.11 -6.51
CA GLN A 258 6.93 -16.05 -7.41
C GLN A 258 6.47 -17.31 -6.67
N GLY A 259 5.51 -18.04 -7.26
CA GLY A 259 4.92 -19.24 -6.66
C GLY A 259 3.88 -18.88 -5.61
N MET A 260 4.18 -19.06 -4.33
CA MET A 260 3.38 -18.53 -3.24
C MET A 260 4.01 -17.23 -2.74
N SER A 261 3.27 -16.13 -2.85
CA SER A 261 3.80 -14.78 -2.61
C SER A 261 3.06 -14.05 -1.50
N PRO A 262 3.77 -13.33 -0.62
CA PRO A 262 3.19 -12.33 0.24
C PRO A 262 2.86 -11.09 -0.59
N VAL A 263 1.64 -10.56 -0.46
CA VAL A 263 1.18 -9.42 -1.27
C VAL A 263 0.37 -8.44 -0.44
N THR A 264 0.24 -7.21 -0.94
CA THR A 264 -0.67 -6.22 -0.34
C THR A 264 -2.12 -6.59 -0.62
N TRP A 265 -2.40 -6.93 -1.87
CA TRP A 265 -3.75 -7.28 -2.34
C TRP A 265 -3.69 -8.31 -3.47
N HIS A 266 -4.71 -9.16 -3.52
CA HIS A 266 -4.89 -10.09 -4.64
C HIS A 266 -6.36 -10.50 -4.75
N ARG A 267 -6.84 -10.72 -5.97
CA ARG A 267 -8.23 -11.10 -6.28
C ARG A 267 -8.72 -12.37 -5.59
N VAL A 268 -7.83 -13.26 -5.19
CA VAL A 268 -8.20 -14.52 -4.49
C VAL A 268 -8.59 -14.30 -3.03
N VAL A 269 -8.42 -13.08 -2.50
CA VAL A 269 -8.91 -12.71 -1.17
C VAL A 269 -10.38 -12.32 -1.29
N GLU A 270 -11.28 -13.21 -0.88
CA GLU A 270 -12.73 -13.01 -1.01
C GLU A 270 -13.40 -12.64 0.32
N SER A 271 -12.73 -12.92 1.45
CA SER A 271 -13.28 -12.72 2.80
C SER A 271 -13.39 -11.24 3.17
N TRP A 272 -14.18 -10.95 4.21
CA TRP A 272 -14.29 -9.63 4.84
C TRP A 272 -14.75 -8.50 3.90
N GLY A 273 -15.49 -8.84 2.85
CA GLY A 273 -15.94 -7.88 1.85
C GLY A 273 -14.92 -7.57 0.76
N ALA A 274 -13.77 -8.26 0.74
CA ALA A 274 -12.74 -8.05 -0.29
C ALA A 274 -13.26 -8.33 -1.70
N ALA A 275 -14.10 -9.36 -1.88
CA ALA A 275 -14.74 -9.63 -3.16
C ALA A 275 -15.60 -8.45 -3.66
N GLN A 276 -16.26 -7.71 -2.77
CA GLN A 276 -17.04 -6.52 -3.17
C GLN A 276 -16.14 -5.38 -3.63
N LEU A 277 -15.01 -5.15 -2.96
CA LEU A 277 -14.03 -4.15 -3.39
C LEU A 277 -13.45 -4.54 -4.75
N GLN A 278 -13.05 -5.80 -4.92
CA GLN A 278 -12.51 -6.34 -6.17
C GLN A 278 -13.50 -6.18 -7.33
N ASN A 279 -14.78 -6.49 -7.13
CA ASN A 279 -15.81 -6.36 -8.17
C ASN A 279 -16.02 -4.90 -8.59
N ARG A 280 -16.11 -3.97 -7.63
CA ARG A 280 -16.23 -2.53 -7.92
C ARG A 280 -15.00 -2.00 -8.65
N PHE A 281 -13.81 -2.48 -8.28
CA PHE A 281 -12.59 -2.13 -8.99
C PHE A 281 -12.60 -2.68 -10.43
N HIS A 282 -13.01 -3.93 -10.60
CA HIS A 282 -13.10 -4.55 -11.92
C HIS A 282 -14.11 -3.83 -12.83
N GLU A 283 -15.24 -3.38 -12.28
CA GLU A 283 -16.22 -2.56 -13.01
C GLU A 283 -15.64 -1.22 -13.48
N LEU A 284 -14.75 -0.61 -12.67
CA LEU A 284 -14.10 0.66 -13.00
C LEU A 284 -12.95 0.49 -14.00
N ALA A 285 -12.08 -0.50 -13.78
CA ALA A 285 -10.78 -0.62 -14.45
C ALA A 285 -10.73 -1.70 -15.53
N ASN A 286 -11.74 -2.60 -15.60
CA ASN A 286 -11.78 -3.78 -16.48
C ASN A 286 -10.55 -4.71 -16.31
N ARG A 287 -9.97 -4.74 -15.13
CA ARG A 287 -8.88 -5.62 -14.70
C ARG A 287 -8.96 -5.89 -13.20
N ASP A 288 -8.17 -6.82 -12.71
CA ASP A 288 -8.07 -7.09 -11.28
C ASP A 288 -7.24 -5.98 -10.57
N MET A 289 -7.62 -5.71 -9.32
CA MET A 289 -6.89 -4.79 -8.44
C MET A 289 -5.57 -5.44 -8.02
N ASN A 290 -4.47 -4.69 -8.13
CA ASN A 290 -3.14 -5.07 -7.65
C ASN A 290 -2.77 -4.39 -6.32
N SER A 291 -1.53 -4.56 -5.88
CA SER A 291 -1.01 -4.01 -4.62
C SER A 291 -1.00 -2.48 -4.59
N GLU A 292 -0.57 -1.86 -5.66
CA GLU A 292 -0.47 -0.39 -5.81
C GLU A 292 -1.86 0.26 -5.86
N ASP A 293 -2.80 -0.37 -6.58
CA ASP A 293 -4.20 0.08 -6.61
C ASP A 293 -4.81 0.08 -5.21
N TYR A 294 -4.59 -1.02 -4.47
CA TYR A 294 -5.09 -1.11 -3.10
C TYR A 294 -4.41 -0.10 -2.18
N ALA A 295 -3.11 0.11 -2.30
CA ALA A 295 -2.38 1.07 -1.48
C ALA A 295 -2.85 2.51 -1.73
N ALA A 296 -3.06 2.90 -2.99
CA ALA A 296 -3.61 4.20 -3.36
C ALA A 296 -5.06 4.35 -2.89
N TRP A 297 -5.89 3.30 -3.06
CA TRP A 297 -7.24 3.27 -2.51
C TRP A 297 -7.25 3.47 -0.99
N ALA A 298 -6.41 2.75 -0.26
CA ALA A 298 -6.32 2.83 1.19
C ALA A 298 -5.86 4.21 1.68
N ALA A 299 -4.92 4.86 0.97
CA ALA A 299 -4.46 6.21 1.25
C ALA A 299 -5.62 7.22 1.20
N ILE A 300 -6.37 7.24 0.10
CA ILE A 300 -7.49 8.18 -0.07
C ILE A 300 -8.65 7.84 0.88
N ARG A 301 -8.88 6.55 1.18
CA ARG A 301 -9.87 6.15 2.20
C ARG A 301 -9.45 6.59 3.60
N ALA A 302 -8.16 6.55 3.93
CA ALA A 302 -7.64 7.07 5.20
C ALA A 302 -7.85 8.60 5.30
N ILE A 303 -7.55 9.35 4.24
CA ILE A 303 -7.86 10.78 4.15
C ILE A 303 -9.36 11.01 4.38
N GLY A 304 -10.24 10.31 3.65
CA GLY A 304 -11.69 10.49 3.76
C GLY A 304 -12.24 10.17 5.15
N THR A 305 -11.68 9.17 5.83
CA THR A 305 -12.02 8.84 7.23
C THR A 305 -11.62 9.99 8.15
N ALA A 306 -10.39 10.49 8.03
CA ALA A 306 -9.91 11.60 8.84
C ALA A 306 -10.73 12.89 8.59
N VAL A 307 -11.00 13.23 7.34
CA VAL A 307 -11.83 14.39 6.97
C VAL A 307 -13.23 14.30 7.56
N THR A 308 -13.82 13.11 7.55
CA THR A 308 -15.17 12.87 8.11
C THR A 308 -15.19 13.10 9.62
N ASP A 309 -14.19 12.58 10.34
CA ASP A 309 -14.14 12.68 11.80
C ASP A 309 -13.74 14.07 12.29
N LEU A 310 -12.86 14.75 11.56
CA LEU A 310 -12.36 16.08 11.90
C LEU A 310 -13.21 17.23 11.35
N ASN A 311 -14.01 16.99 10.32
CA ASN A 311 -14.63 18.02 9.50
C ASN A 311 -13.62 19.06 8.99
N SER A 312 -12.42 18.61 8.59
CA SER A 312 -11.29 19.42 8.14
C SER A 312 -10.52 18.71 7.04
N ALA A 313 -10.03 19.47 6.05
CA ALA A 313 -9.11 19.00 5.01
C ALA A 313 -7.66 19.45 5.25
N ASN A 314 -7.34 19.97 6.42
CA ASN A 314 -5.99 20.42 6.76
C ASN A 314 -5.03 19.23 6.89
N ALA A 315 -3.93 19.22 6.13
CA ALA A 315 -2.99 18.11 6.07
C ALA A 315 -2.34 17.78 7.44
N THR A 316 -2.02 18.80 8.24
CA THR A 316 -1.44 18.61 9.57
C THR A 316 -2.44 18.01 10.56
N GLU A 317 -3.70 18.45 10.52
CA GLU A 317 -4.76 17.88 11.36
C GLU A 317 -5.04 16.43 10.97
N ILE A 318 -5.12 16.15 9.67
CA ILE A 318 -5.28 14.79 9.13
C ILE A 318 -4.13 13.90 9.62
N ARG A 319 -2.87 14.32 9.46
CA ARG A 319 -1.71 13.57 9.92
C ARG A 319 -1.80 13.24 11.42
N ASN A 320 -2.07 14.22 12.25
CA ASN A 320 -2.16 14.04 13.70
C ASN A 320 -3.29 13.06 14.09
N PHE A 321 -4.40 13.11 13.36
CA PHE A 321 -5.50 12.17 13.57
C PHE A 321 -5.14 10.75 13.15
N LEU A 322 -4.46 10.57 12.02
CA LEU A 322 -4.03 9.25 11.52
C LEU A 322 -3.11 8.52 12.51
N PHE A 323 -2.30 9.27 13.28
CA PHE A 323 -1.41 8.70 14.29
C PHE A 323 -2.05 8.56 15.68
N SER A 324 -3.28 9.01 15.84
CA SER A 324 -4.00 8.87 17.12
C SER A 324 -4.65 7.51 17.28
N ASP A 325 -4.93 7.13 18.53
CA ASP A 325 -5.67 5.91 18.87
C ASP A 325 -7.13 5.91 18.38
N LYS A 326 -7.62 7.07 17.92
CA LYS A 326 -8.98 7.21 17.39
C LYS A 326 -9.09 6.73 15.94
N PHE A 327 -7.99 6.79 15.18
CA PHE A 327 -8.01 6.41 13.78
C PHE A 327 -8.06 4.89 13.61
N GLN A 328 -9.06 4.44 12.85
CA GLN A 328 -9.19 3.05 12.43
C GLN A 328 -9.88 3.00 11.07
N LEU A 329 -9.24 2.38 10.09
CA LEU A 329 -9.83 2.18 8.76
C LEU A 329 -10.34 0.75 8.58
N ALA A 330 -11.59 0.60 8.14
CA ALA A 330 -12.11 -0.68 7.64
C ALA A 330 -11.59 -0.89 6.21
N ALA A 331 -10.63 -1.78 6.06
CA ALA A 331 -9.82 -1.91 4.83
C ALA A 331 -9.95 -3.28 4.16
N PHE A 332 -11.06 -4.00 4.37
CA PHE A 332 -11.35 -5.31 3.78
C PHE A 332 -10.30 -6.41 4.03
N LYS A 333 -9.54 -6.29 5.14
CA LYS A 333 -8.46 -7.22 5.51
C LYS A 333 -8.77 -8.03 6.78
N GLY A 334 -10.03 -8.08 7.22
CA GLY A 334 -10.46 -8.80 8.42
C GLY A 334 -10.09 -8.13 9.75
N ARG A 335 -9.26 -7.10 9.71
CA ARG A 335 -8.86 -6.27 10.85
C ARG A 335 -8.95 -4.80 10.47
N LYS A 336 -9.18 -3.94 11.46
CA LYS A 336 -9.03 -2.51 11.29
C LYS A 336 -7.56 -2.18 11.16
N VAL A 337 -7.21 -1.34 10.20
CA VAL A 337 -5.83 -0.89 9.99
C VAL A 337 -5.60 0.47 10.65
N THR A 338 -4.38 0.69 11.12
CA THR A 338 -3.90 1.93 11.75
C THR A 338 -2.54 2.28 11.19
N PHE A 339 -1.96 3.40 11.62
CA PHE A 339 -0.60 3.78 11.24
C PHE A 339 0.35 3.71 12.44
N ARG A 340 1.62 3.43 12.18
CA ARG A 340 2.71 3.53 13.15
C ARG A 340 3.10 4.99 13.28
N ASP A 341 3.14 5.51 14.49
CA ASP A 341 3.50 6.90 14.76
C ASP A 341 5.00 7.18 14.59
N TRP A 342 5.87 6.17 14.71
CA TRP A 342 7.32 6.35 14.58
C TRP A 342 7.84 6.38 13.13
N ASN A 343 7.17 5.73 12.18
CA ASN A 343 7.64 5.66 10.79
C ASN A 343 6.55 5.81 9.72
N GLY A 344 5.31 6.11 10.11
CA GLY A 344 4.21 6.33 9.17
C GLY A 344 3.69 5.09 8.44
N GLN A 345 4.16 3.88 8.74
CA GLN A 345 3.74 2.66 8.05
C GLN A 345 2.35 2.21 8.48
N MET A 346 1.49 1.92 7.53
CA MET A 346 0.19 1.30 7.76
C MET A 346 0.37 -0.12 8.31
N ARG A 347 -0.22 -0.39 9.49
CA ARG A 347 -0.35 -1.72 10.08
C ARG A 347 -1.42 -2.47 9.33
N GLN A 348 -1.06 -3.52 8.63
CA GLN A 348 -2.01 -4.30 7.84
C GLN A 348 -1.64 -5.78 7.82
N PRO A 349 -2.63 -6.69 7.80
CA PRO A 349 -2.39 -8.10 7.51
C PRO A 349 -1.84 -8.29 6.10
N ILE A 350 -0.94 -9.25 5.95
CA ILE A 350 -0.32 -9.61 4.67
C ILE A 350 -0.87 -10.98 4.22
N PRO A 351 -1.66 -11.04 3.16
CA PRO A 351 -2.09 -12.30 2.56
C PRO A 351 -0.92 -13.00 1.86
N MET A 352 -0.84 -14.31 2.09
CA MET A 352 0.02 -15.23 1.37
C MET A 352 -0.82 -15.90 0.29
N VAL A 353 -0.53 -15.66 -0.97
CA VAL A 353 -1.38 -16.09 -2.08
C VAL A 353 -0.62 -16.99 -3.06
N HIS A 354 -1.36 -17.89 -3.66
CA HIS A 354 -1.02 -18.54 -4.92
C HIS A 354 -1.94 -17.95 -6.00
N PRO A 355 -1.59 -17.93 -7.28
CA PRO A 355 -2.44 -17.34 -8.33
C PRO A 355 -3.91 -17.80 -8.36
N ARG A 356 -4.23 -18.91 -7.71
CA ARG A 356 -5.59 -19.50 -7.66
C ARG A 356 -6.20 -19.59 -6.27
N GLY A 357 -5.55 -19.09 -5.22
CA GLY A 357 -6.11 -19.21 -3.88
C GLY A 357 -5.32 -18.49 -2.80
N LEU A 358 -6.05 -18.06 -1.78
CA LEU A 358 -5.48 -17.58 -0.54
C LEU A 358 -4.94 -18.78 0.27
N VAL A 359 -3.67 -18.76 0.60
CA VAL A 359 -3.01 -19.81 1.39
C VAL A 359 -3.14 -19.53 2.88
N ALA A 360 -2.83 -18.29 3.29
CA ALA A 360 -2.86 -17.87 4.68
C ALA A 360 -2.84 -16.33 4.76
N THR A 361 -2.92 -15.78 5.97
CA THR A 361 -2.78 -14.33 6.21
C THR A 361 -1.93 -14.11 7.46
N ALA A 362 -0.83 -13.41 7.31
CA ALA A 362 0.03 -13.01 8.43
C ALA A 362 -0.50 -11.73 9.12
N PRO A 363 -0.18 -11.54 10.43
CA PRO A 363 0.69 -12.36 11.27
C PRO A 363 0.00 -13.62 11.77
N PHE A 364 0.78 -14.64 12.07
CA PHE A 364 0.31 -15.91 12.57
C PHE A 364 0.29 -15.96 14.10
N GLU A 365 -0.59 -16.78 14.65
CA GLU A 365 -0.62 -17.08 16.09
C GLU A 365 0.75 -17.66 16.52
N GLY A 366 1.26 -17.16 17.63
CA GLY A 366 2.62 -17.46 18.12
C GLY A 366 3.69 -16.42 17.72
N PHE A 367 3.39 -15.54 16.76
CA PHE A 367 4.26 -14.46 16.34
C PHE A 367 3.69 -13.07 16.58
N LEU A 368 2.54 -12.98 17.24
CA LEU A 368 1.86 -11.71 17.47
C LEU A 368 2.70 -10.80 18.37
N HIS A 369 2.79 -9.52 18.03
CA HIS A 369 3.45 -8.54 18.86
C HIS A 369 2.62 -8.25 20.13
N PRO A 370 3.24 -8.12 21.32
CA PRO A 370 2.51 -8.03 22.59
C PRO A 370 1.63 -6.78 22.71
N ASN A 371 2.02 -5.66 22.09
CA ASN A 371 1.27 -4.40 22.20
C ASN A 371 0.28 -4.23 21.04
N THR A 372 0.72 -4.46 19.81
CA THR A 372 -0.09 -4.31 18.60
C THR A 372 0.22 -5.47 17.69
N GLU A 373 -0.67 -6.43 17.56
CA GLU A 373 -0.46 -7.71 16.86
C GLU A 373 0.27 -7.57 15.51
N LEU A 374 -0.02 -6.51 14.76
CA LEU A 374 0.53 -6.26 13.42
C LEU A 374 1.96 -5.68 13.43
N ASP A 375 2.47 -5.23 14.58
CA ASP A 375 3.84 -4.68 14.67
C ASP A 375 4.94 -5.75 14.63
N THR A 376 4.56 -7.02 14.59
CA THR A 376 5.46 -8.14 14.30
C THR A 376 5.94 -8.20 12.86
N LEU A 377 5.32 -7.47 11.92
CA LEU A 377 5.70 -7.46 10.51
C LEU A 377 6.53 -6.21 10.18
N GLY A 378 7.71 -6.40 9.61
CA GLY A 378 8.65 -5.33 9.29
C GLY A 378 9.46 -4.87 10.50
N PHE A 379 9.99 -3.65 10.43
CA PHE A 379 10.80 -3.07 11.51
C PHE A 379 9.90 -2.53 12.61
N ASP A 380 10.15 -3.00 13.83
CA ASP A 380 9.50 -2.49 15.03
C ASP A 380 10.14 -1.16 15.49
N GLN A 381 9.50 -0.45 16.42
CA GLN A 381 9.95 0.84 16.91
C GLN A 381 11.41 0.84 17.41
N PRO A 382 11.88 -0.18 18.19
CA PRO A 382 13.28 -0.22 18.63
C PRO A 382 14.28 -0.47 17.49
N GLU A 383 13.86 -1.05 16.37
CA GLU A 383 14.68 -1.38 15.21
C GLU A 383 14.76 -0.22 14.20
N SER A 384 13.96 0.82 14.36
CA SER A 384 13.87 1.98 13.46
C SER A 384 14.59 3.19 14.07
N GLU A 385 15.34 3.92 13.25
CA GLU A 385 15.92 5.21 13.59
C GLU A 385 14.93 6.37 13.43
N CYS A 386 13.75 6.10 12.83
CA CYS A 386 12.70 7.08 12.62
C CYS A 386 12.16 7.61 13.95
N ARG A 387 11.96 8.91 14.00
CA ARG A 387 11.33 9.62 15.11
C ARG A 387 10.37 10.65 14.54
N ASN A 388 9.22 10.15 14.05
CA ASN A 388 8.18 11.01 13.47
C ASN A 388 7.37 11.78 14.53
N ASN A 389 7.74 11.66 15.78
CA ASN A 389 7.13 12.42 16.87
C ASN A 389 7.58 13.86 16.78
N GLY A 390 6.73 14.71 16.19
CA GLY A 390 6.87 16.15 16.26
C GLY A 390 6.47 16.68 17.63
#